data_f633dfc3cac21687bce8a55522e801dd
#
_entry.id   f633dfc3cac21687bce8a55522e801dd
#
_cell.length_a   1.000
_cell.length_b   1.000
_cell.length_c   1.000
_cell.angle_alpha   90.00
_cell.angle_beta   90.00
_cell.angle_gamma   90.00
#
_symmetry.space_group_name_H-M   'P 1'
#
loop_
_entity.id
_entity.type
_entity.pdbx_description
1 polymer ?
#
loop_
_entity_poly.entity_id
_entity_poly.type
_entity_poly.pdbx_seq_one_letter_code
_entity_poly.pdbx_strand_id
1 'polypeptide(L)'
;MSEQSSNTKKLQWKWVGITLLLYVVFYPAPVVIAYYLLTQKAVQIFIGMWLFAGIIIIGAVAGYLSEGVTLWEPAIAAAGFIVLFFLGAMAMMVMMGGGLAGLTLFQSVMQIVITIVIFFFFSLLGAWIGERAQKLWRSKIPQ
;
A
#
# COMPACT_ATOMS: atom_id res chain seq x y z
N MET A 1 -33.93 15.05 22.85
CA MET A 1 -33.29 15.05 21.52
C MET A 1 -31.81 15.08 21.78
N SER A 2 -31.17 13.92 21.72
CA SER A 2 -29.73 13.76 21.95
C SER A 2 -29.01 14.13 20.65
N GLU A 3 -28.24 15.21 20.70
CA GLU A 3 -27.26 15.54 19.65
C GLU A 3 -26.27 14.41 19.55
N GLN A 4 -26.47 13.53 18.57
CA GLN A 4 -25.42 12.66 18.08
C GLN A 4 -24.35 13.56 17.45
N SER A 5 -23.39 14.00 18.28
CA SER A 5 -22.14 14.58 17.84
C SER A 5 -21.52 13.61 16.82
N SER A 6 -21.65 13.94 15.56
CA SER A 6 -20.98 13.27 14.45
C SER A 6 -19.48 13.54 14.62
N ASN A 7 -18.84 12.70 15.42
CA ASN A 7 -17.40 12.72 15.63
C ASN A 7 -16.76 12.20 14.34
N THR A 8 -16.70 13.04 13.31
CA THR A 8 -15.93 12.77 12.09
C THR A 8 -14.49 12.61 12.51
N LYS A 9 -14.04 11.35 12.62
CA LYS A 9 -12.64 11.04 12.92
C LYS A 9 -11.77 11.77 11.90
N LYS A 10 -11.01 12.75 12.38
CA LYS A 10 -10.09 13.53 11.54
C LYS A 10 -9.00 12.59 11.01
N LEU A 11 -8.69 12.74 9.72
CA LEU A 11 -7.59 12.04 9.06
C LEU A 11 -6.28 12.27 9.84
N GLN A 12 -5.60 11.20 10.22
CA GLN A 12 -4.38 11.26 11.01
C GLN A 12 -3.15 11.15 10.09
N TRP A 13 -2.65 12.28 9.62
CA TRP A 13 -1.49 12.36 8.72
C TRP A 13 -0.25 11.64 9.23
N LYS A 14 -0.09 11.53 10.56
CA LYS A 14 1.00 10.75 11.16
C LYS A 14 0.95 9.28 10.70
N TRP A 15 -0.25 8.68 10.68
CA TRP A 15 -0.41 7.30 10.24
C TRP A 15 -0.29 7.12 8.73
N VAL A 16 -0.67 8.12 7.95
CA VAL A 16 -0.39 8.13 6.50
C VAL A 16 1.12 8.06 6.27
N GLY A 17 1.91 8.88 6.99
CA GLY A 17 3.38 8.87 6.88
C GLY A 17 4.01 7.54 7.33
N ILE A 18 3.57 6.98 8.47
CA ILE A 18 4.07 5.69 8.97
C ILE A 18 3.75 4.57 7.96
N THR A 19 2.53 4.51 7.44
CA THR A 19 2.12 3.49 6.48
C THR A 19 2.85 3.64 5.15
N LEU A 20 3.07 4.88 4.69
CA LEU A 20 3.87 5.14 3.49
C LEU A 20 5.31 4.63 3.66
N LEU A 21 5.91 4.86 4.82
CA LEU A 21 7.24 4.35 5.14
C LEU A 21 7.27 2.82 5.16
N LEU A 22 6.23 2.18 5.71
CA LEU A 22 6.08 0.73 5.65
C LEU A 22 6.04 0.23 4.19
N TYR A 23 5.30 0.90 3.30
CA TYR A 23 5.29 0.54 1.88
C TYR A 23 6.67 0.69 1.25
N VAL A 24 7.36 1.81 1.47
CA VAL A 24 8.67 2.08 0.87
C VAL A 24 9.73 1.06 1.32
N VAL A 25 9.70 0.64 2.58
CA VAL A 25 10.70 -0.28 3.16
C VAL A 25 10.32 -1.75 2.96
N PHE A 26 9.12 -2.12 3.37
CA PHE A 26 8.72 -3.53 3.43
C PHE A 26 8.16 -4.09 2.13
N TYR A 27 7.68 -3.25 1.21
CA TYR A 27 7.16 -3.73 -0.05
C TYR A 27 8.26 -4.24 -0.99
N PRO A 28 9.40 -3.56 -1.20
CA PRO A 28 10.47 -4.04 -2.05
C PRO A 28 11.35 -5.14 -1.39
N ALA A 29 11.44 -5.18 -0.06
CA ALA A 29 12.34 -6.09 0.64
C ALA A 29 12.15 -7.57 0.28
N PRO A 30 10.95 -8.16 0.27
CA PRO A 30 10.76 -9.56 -0.13
C PRO A 30 11.09 -9.82 -1.60
N VAL A 31 10.90 -8.83 -2.48
CA VAL A 31 11.26 -8.93 -3.90
C VAL A 31 12.77 -9.03 -4.05
N VAL A 32 13.52 -8.19 -3.33
CA VAL A 32 14.99 -8.24 -3.32
C VAL A 32 15.48 -9.59 -2.78
N ILE A 33 14.92 -10.07 -1.67
CA ILE A 33 15.26 -11.37 -1.10
C ILE A 33 14.96 -12.49 -2.08
N ALA A 34 13.81 -12.47 -2.75
CA ALA A 34 13.43 -13.47 -3.74
C ALA A 34 14.40 -13.52 -4.91
N TYR A 35 14.94 -12.38 -5.35
CA TYR A 35 15.95 -12.31 -6.41
C TYR A 35 17.23 -13.07 -6.07
N TYR A 36 17.63 -13.12 -4.80
CA TYR A 36 18.83 -13.84 -4.35
C TYR A 36 18.58 -15.32 -4.06
N LEU A 37 17.37 -15.69 -3.70
CA LEU A 37 17.06 -17.04 -3.22
C LEU A 37 16.37 -17.92 -4.26
N LEU A 38 15.68 -17.34 -5.25
CA LEU A 38 14.84 -18.07 -6.18
C LEU A 38 15.39 -18.07 -7.59
N THR A 39 14.99 -19.08 -8.38
CA THR A 39 15.25 -19.09 -9.82
C THR A 39 14.48 -18.00 -10.53
N GLN A 40 14.96 -17.52 -11.67
CA GLN A 40 14.34 -16.41 -12.41
C GLN A 40 12.83 -16.62 -12.69
N LYS A 41 12.43 -17.87 -13.01
CA LYS A 41 11.02 -18.21 -13.24
C LYS A 41 10.18 -18.12 -11.96
N ALA A 42 10.73 -18.58 -10.83
CA ALA A 42 10.06 -18.51 -9.53
C ALA A 42 9.94 -17.06 -9.03
N VAL A 43 10.95 -16.21 -9.28
CA VAL A 43 10.91 -14.78 -8.97
C VAL A 43 9.76 -14.08 -9.69
N GLN A 44 9.54 -14.33 -10.98
CA GLN A 44 8.44 -13.72 -11.73
C GLN A 44 7.07 -14.07 -11.15
N ILE A 45 6.87 -15.36 -10.80
CA ILE A 45 5.62 -15.82 -10.16
C ILE A 45 5.46 -15.13 -8.79
N PHE A 46 6.54 -15.11 -7.98
CA PHE A 46 6.53 -14.48 -6.67
C PHE A 46 6.18 -12.98 -6.75
N ILE A 47 6.80 -12.24 -7.67
CA ILE A 47 6.50 -10.80 -7.86
C ILE A 47 5.03 -10.60 -8.20
N GLY A 48 4.47 -11.41 -9.12
CA GLY A 48 3.06 -11.34 -9.49
C GLY A 48 2.12 -11.56 -8.30
N MET A 49 2.41 -12.53 -7.43
CA MET A 49 1.63 -12.78 -6.21
C MET A 49 1.84 -11.69 -5.17
N TRP A 50 3.10 -11.26 -4.96
CA TRP A 50 3.47 -10.26 -3.97
C TRP A 50 2.89 -8.89 -4.26
N LEU A 51 2.69 -8.57 -5.54
CA LEU A 51 2.11 -7.31 -5.97
C LEU A 51 0.76 -7.02 -5.28
N PHE A 52 -0.07 -8.02 -5.10
CA PHE A 52 -1.36 -7.88 -4.41
C PHE A 52 -1.28 -8.23 -2.92
N ALA A 53 -0.63 -9.36 -2.59
CA ALA A 53 -0.53 -9.83 -1.22
C ALA A 53 0.22 -8.83 -0.32
N GLY A 54 1.30 -8.24 -0.82
CA GLY A 54 2.10 -7.25 -0.08
C GLY A 54 1.28 -6.03 0.34
N ILE A 55 0.39 -5.54 -0.53
CA ILE A 55 -0.46 -4.39 -0.22
C ILE A 55 -1.45 -4.73 0.89
N ILE A 56 -2.10 -5.89 0.77
CA ILE A 56 -3.06 -6.36 1.78
C ILE A 56 -2.37 -6.54 3.14
N ILE A 57 -1.19 -7.16 3.15
CA ILE A 57 -0.42 -7.42 4.38
C ILE A 57 -0.01 -6.10 5.04
N ILE A 58 0.57 -5.16 4.27
CA ILE A 58 0.99 -3.86 4.82
C ILE A 58 -0.22 -3.06 5.30
N GLY A 59 -1.32 -3.05 4.54
CA GLY A 59 -2.58 -2.45 4.95
C GLY A 59 -3.12 -3.07 6.25
N ALA A 60 -3.06 -4.41 6.37
CA ALA A 60 -3.50 -5.12 7.57
C ALA A 60 -2.62 -4.82 8.79
N VAL A 61 -1.31 -4.76 8.61
CA VAL A 61 -0.36 -4.37 9.69
C VAL A 61 -0.64 -2.94 10.13
N ALA A 62 -0.83 -2.00 9.21
CA ALA A 62 -1.17 -0.63 9.53
C ALA A 62 -2.51 -0.54 10.27
N GLY A 63 -3.55 -1.22 9.79
CA GLY A 63 -4.86 -1.27 10.45
C GLY A 63 -4.82 -1.93 11.83
N TYR A 64 -3.96 -2.94 12.03
CA TYR A 64 -3.78 -3.61 13.32
C TYR A 64 -3.04 -2.74 14.35
N LEU A 65 -1.99 -2.05 13.92
CA LEU A 65 -1.14 -1.23 14.80
C LEU A 65 -1.79 0.11 15.16
N SER A 66 -2.68 0.60 14.32
CA SER A 66 -3.28 1.93 14.45
C SER A 66 -4.54 1.89 15.32
N GLU A 67 -4.46 2.40 16.55
CA GLU A 67 -5.64 2.55 17.41
C GLU A 67 -6.53 3.71 16.93
N GLY A 68 -7.75 3.40 16.50
CA GLY A 68 -8.75 4.41 16.15
C GLY A 68 -8.50 5.16 14.85
N VAL A 69 -7.60 4.69 14.00
CA VAL A 69 -7.35 5.20 12.65
C VAL A 69 -8.52 4.84 11.74
N THR A 70 -8.82 5.70 10.80
CA THR A 70 -9.79 5.40 9.76
C THR A 70 -9.15 4.48 8.73
N LEU A 71 -9.98 3.75 7.97
CA LEU A 71 -9.49 2.88 6.88
C LEU A 71 -8.84 3.67 5.73
N TRP A 72 -8.98 5.00 5.74
CA TRP A 72 -8.51 5.88 4.67
C TRP A 72 -7.01 6.15 4.70
N GLU A 73 -6.39 6.20 5.90
CA GLU A 73 -4.96 6.49 6.02
C GLU A 73 -4.08 5.47 5.29
N PRO A 74 -4.26 4.14 5.47
CA PRO A 74 -3.50 3.16 4.70
C PRO A 74 -3.76 3.23 3.19
N ALA A 75 -4.99 3.52 2.78
CA ALA A 75 -5.36 3.63 1.37
C ALA A 75 -4.71 4.86 0.70
N ILE A 76 -4.70 6.01 1.38
CA ILE A 76 -4.01 7.22 0.91
C ILE A 76 -2.50 6.98 0.83
N ALA A 77 -1.92 6.29 1.83
CA ALA A 77 -0.51 5.93 1.82
C ALA A 77 -0.15 5.01 0.65
N ALA A 78 -1.01 4.02 0.33
CA ALA A 78 -0.83 3.14 -0.82
C ALA A 78 -0.86 3.92 -2.15
N ALA A 79 -1.82 4.84 -2.31
CA ALA A 79 -1.88 5.71 -3.48
C ALA A 79 -0.62 6.59 -3.62
N GLY A 80 -0.17 7.18 -2.51
CA GLY A 80 1.06 7.97 -2.46
C GLY A 80 2.30 7.15 -2.81
N PHE A 81 2.38 5.90 -2.33
CA PHE A 81 3.46 4.98 -2.66
C PHE A 81 3.53 4.70 -4.18
N ILE A 82 2.39 4.46 -4.83
CA ILE A 82 2.34 4.22 -6.28
C ILE A 82 2.83 5.44 -7.05
N VAL A 83 2.42 6.64 -6.66
CA VAL A 83 2.90 7.88 -7.30
C VAL A 83 4.42 8.00 -7.17
N LEU A 84 4.97 7.79 -5.96
CA LEU A 84 6.41 7.84 -5.73
C LEU A 84 7.16 6.76 -6.52
N PHE A 85 6.61 5.55 -6.60
CA PHE A 85 7.20 4.45 -7.37
C PHE A 85 7.28 4.78 -8.85
N PHE A 86 6.20 5.30 -9.45
CA PHE A 86 6.20 5.69 -10.86
C PHE A 86 7.15 6.87 -11.14
N LEU A 87 7.18 7.87 -10.28
CA LEU A 87 8.12 8.99 -10.40
C LEU A 87 9.57 8.52 -10.33
N GLY A 88 9.88 7.60 -9.41
CA GLY A 88 11.21 6.99 -9.31
C GLY A 88 11.57 6.17 -10.55
N ALA A 89 10.65 5.37 -11.06
CA ALA A 89 10.84 4.58 -12.26
C ALA A 89 11.07 5.47 -13.50
N MET A 90 10.32 6.55 -13.64
CA MET A 90 10.51 7.53 -14.72
C MET A 90 11.87 8.22 -14.61
N ALA A 91 12.27 8.63 -13.40
CA ALA A 91 13.58 9.23 -13.19
C ALA A 91 14.71 8.27 -13.56
N MET A 92 14.61 6.99 -13.16
CA MET A 92 15.60 5.98 -13.56
C MET A 92 15.65 5.77 -15.08
N MET A 93 14.50 5.72 -15.76
CA MET A 93 14.46 5.61 -17.24
C MET A 93 15.20 6.75 -17.90
N VAL A 94 14.98 7.98 -17.46
CA VAL A 94 15.65 9.18 -18.00
C VAL A 94 17.16 9.10 -17.74
N MET A 95 17.58 8.71 -16.53
CA MET A 95 19.00 8.58 -16.17
C MET A 95 19.74 7.51 -16.97
N MET A 96 19.05 6.42 -17.35
CA MET A 96 19.63 5.33 -18.15
C MET A 96 19.64 5.62 -19.65
N GLY A 97 19.27 6.84 -20.07
CA GLY A 97 19.24 7.24 -21.49
C GLY A 97 18.11 6.59 -22.29
N GLY A 98 17.19 5.90 -21.61
CA GLY A 98 15.97 5.37 -22.18
C GLY A 98 14.98 6.52 -22.38
N GLY A 99 14.82 6.97 -23.62
CA GLY A 99 13.74 7.88 -23.94
C GLY A 99 12.39 7.24 -23.64
N LEU A 100 11.38 8.06 -23.34
CA LEU A 100 9.97 7.63 -23.21
C LEU A 100 9.37 7.12 -24.56
N ALA A 101 10.25 6.68 -25.47
CA ALA A 101 9.91 6.20 -26.80
C ALA A 101 9.18 4.86 -26.70
N GLY A 102 7.87 4.91 -26.87
CA GLY A 102 7.03 3.72 -27.03
C GLY A 102 5.72 3.70 -26.23
N LEU A 103 5.61 4.43 -25.14
CA LEU A 103 4.33 4.59 -24.45
C LEU A 103 3.75 5.97 -24.75
N THR A 104 2.53 6.00 -25.28
CA THR A 104 1.83 7.28 -25.39
C THR A 104 1.58 7.81 -23.97
N LEU A 105 1.71 9.11 -23.77
CA LEU A 105 1.48 9.78 -22.49
C LEU A 105 0.13 9.37 -21.87
N PHE A 106 -0.88 9.21 -22.74
CA PHE A 106 -2.21 8.74 -22.36
C PHE A 106 -2.21 7.32 -21.76
N GLN A 107 -1.51 6.36 -22.38
CA GLN A 107 -1.42 4.98 -21.87
C GLN A 107 -0.72 4.94 -20.51
N SER A 108 0.35 5.70 -20.34
CA SER A 108 1.06 5.79 -19.06
C SER A 108 0.18 6.36 -17.94
N VAL A 109 -0.55 7.44 -18.22
CA VAL A 109 -1.47 8.05 -17.25
C VAL A 109 -2.61 7.10 -16.90
N MET A 110 -3.23 6.45 -17.87
CA MET A 110 -4.30 5.48 -17.62
C MET A 110 -3.81 4.30 -16.76
N GLN A 111 -2.62 3.77 -17.05
CA GLN A 111 -2.03 2.68 -16.26
C GLN A 111 -1.78 3.10 -14.81
N ILE A 112 -1.25 4.31 -14.58
CA ILE A 112 -1.04 4.85 -13.23
C ILE A 112 -2.37 4.97 -12.48
N VAL A 113 -3.39 5.55 -13.09
CA VAL A 113 -4.72 5.73 -12.49
C VAL A 113 -5.34 4.38 -12.10
N ILE A 114 -5.34 3.41 -13.02
CA ILE A 114 -5.87 2.07 -12.75
C ILE A 114 -5.10 1.41 -11.60
N THR A 115 -3.78 1.52 -11.58
CA THR A 115 -2.93 0.96 -10.53
C THR A 115 -3.23 1.61 -9.17
N ILE A 116 -3.36 2.93 -9.11
CA ILE A 116 -3.74 3.66 -7.89
C ILE A 116 -5.08 3.15 -7.35
N VAL A 117 -6.09 3.02 -8.21
CA VAL A 117 -7.42 2.54 -7.81
C VAL A 117 -7.34 1.13 -7.23
N ILE A 118 -6.65 0.22 -7.92
CA ILE A 118 -6.48 -1.16 -7.46
C ILE A 118 -5.77 -1.19 -6.09
N PHE A 119 -4.64 -0.52 -5.94
CA PHE A 119 -3.87 -0.48 -4.71
C PHE A 119 -4.64 0.15 -3.55
N PHE A 120 -5.40 1.20 -3.84
CA PHE A 120 -6.27 1.84 -2.88
C PHE A 120 -7.30 0.84 -2.31
N PHE A 121 -8.01 0.10 -3.15
CA PHE A 121 -9.00 -0.88 -2.69
C PHE A 121 -8.37 -2.05 -1.94
N PHE A 122 -7.25 -2.59 -2.42
CA PHE A 122 -6.56 -3.68 -1.73
C PHE A 122 -5.99 -3.24 -0.36
N SER A 123 -5.52 -2.01 -0.25
CA SER A 123 -5.08 -1.44 1.02
C SER A 123 -6.23 -1.23 1.99
N LEU A 124 -7.40 -0.76 1.52
CA LEU A 124 -8.62 -0.69 2.33
C LEU A 124 -9.03 -2.06 2.87
N LEU A 125 -9.02 -3.08 2.01
CA LEU A 125 -9.32 -4.44 2.41
C LEU A 125 -8.36 -4.93 3.49
N GLY A 126 -7.05 -4.71 3.29
CA GLY A 126 -6.04 -5.04 4.28
C GLY A 126 -6.28 -4.33 5.62
N ALA A 127 -6.49 -3.02 5.60
CA ALA A 127 -6.75 -2.23 6.80
C ALA A 127 -7.99 -2.70 7.56
N TRP A 128 -9.06 -3.05 6.85
CA TRP A 128 -10.27 -3.61 7.44
C TRP A 128 -10.02 -4.96 8.13
N ILE A 129 -9.24 -5.85 7.48
CA ILE A 129 -8.84 -7.13 8.07
C ILE A 129 -8.02 -6.89 9.35
N GLY A 130 -7.06 -5.96 9.32
CA GLY A 130 -6.23 -5.59 10.46
C GLY A 130 -7.03 -5.06 11.64
N GLU A 131 -7.98 -4.16 11.39
CA GLU A 131 -8.88 -3.62 12.42
C GLU A 131 -9.75 -4.72 13.05
N ARG A 132 -10.28 -5.64 12.24
CA ARG A 132 -11.04 -6.77 12.75
C ARG A 132 -10.19 -7.70 13.61
N ALA A 133 -8.97 -8.02 13.18
CA ALA A 133 -8.04 -8.84 13.95
C ALA A 133 -7.71 -8.18 15.30
N GLN A 134 -7.47 -6.87 15.34
CA GLN A 134 -7.23 -6.11 16.56
C GLN A 134 -8.40 -6.20 17.55
N LYS A 135 -9.64 -6.00 17.07
CA LYS A 135 -10.85 -6.09 17.90
C LYS A 135 -11.04 -7.48 18.49
N LEU A 136 -10.80 -8.54 17.71
CA LEU A 136 -10.91 -9.92 18.17
C LEU A 136 -9.84 -10.26 19.21
N TRP A 137 -8.62 -9.72 19.06
CA TRP A 137 -7.55 -9.94 20.03
C TRP A 137 -7.85 -9.26 21.35
N ARG A 138 -8.31 -8.01 21.34
CA ARG A 138 -8.67 -7.26 22.55
C ARG A 138 -9.82 -7.88 23.34
N SER A 139 -10.79 -8.50 22.66
CA SER A 139 -11.91 -9.15 23.34
C SER A 139 -11.52 -10.41 24.12
N LYS A 140 -10.31 -10.95 23.88
CA LYS A 140 -9.79 -12.16 24.55
C LYS A 140 -8.91 -11.90 25.78
N ILE A 141 -8.52 -10.63 25.99
CA ILE A 141 -7.70 -10.24 27.16
C ILE A 141 -8.67 -9.86 28.27
N PRO A 142 -8.78 -10.67 29.37
CA PRO A 142 -9.58 -10.29 30.53
C PRO A 142 -8.97 -9.03 31.15
N GLN A 143 -9.82 -8.04 31.41
CA GLN A 143 -9.45 -6.83 32.17
C GLN A 143 -9.33 -7.17 33.68
#